data_087468cbce571531d50e34200475cd2b
#
_entry.id   087468cbce571531d50e34200475cd2b
#
_cell.length_a   1.000
_cell.length_b   1.000
_cell.length_c   1.000
_cell.angle_alpha   90.00
_cell.angle_beta   90.00
_cell.angle_gamma   90.00
#
_symmetry.space_group_name_H-M   'P 1'
#
loop_
_entity.id
_entity.type
_entity.pdbx_description
1 polymer ?
#
loop_
_entity_poly.entity_id
_entity_poly.type
_entity_poly.pdbx_seq_one_letter_code
_entity_poly.pdbx_strand_id
1 'polypeptide(L)'
;PPKQTAYLTATYIEKVVVQEHFYGIYMRDTRIGYMKRIMLPTNTGYKMFEEGVMRISFLGEKREIRMNMYSDMDKDFRLRSFVFQINSDKDNMSVKGEVEGKNIAISFLTEGKKNVYRIPMKERPIIPSAIVPYMVKSGFNKDKAMKISIFDPSTIMGYSADISLLGWEKISIEGEEIRVFHMKTTFKGIEVHGWVDESGTIVKELSPIGLIVQKEKEKKESDYFDANLLASVATIGRIENPKNTSSMKIKIEAKKELIDVLKRYYPVKENILEIQRGNLSHVKLNPASFLEPSPFINSDDTAIRSFLPNIIGSNTRDIDKVHSIMVWVHKNLKKTPTFSIPLARDVFIKRAGDCNEHAVIFAAFARAAHIPCVIASGMVYNNDNFYYHAWNLVYIEDKWVDVDSTFSQFPADATHIILTLGDISDSIEIMQFLKNITIHVLDVK
;
A
#
# COMPACT_ATOMS: atom_id res chain seq x y z
N PRO A 1 -4.48 -41.44 -24.46
CA PRO A 1 -5.17 -41.03 -23.26
C PRO A 1 -5.67 -39.60 -23.43
N PRO A 2 -6.98 -39.33 -23.22
CA PRO A 2 -7.50 -38.00 -23.38
C PRO A 2 -6.88 -37.11 -22.34
N LYS A 3 -6.40 -35.94 -22.75
CA LYS A 3 -5.97 -34.85 -21.84
C LYS A 3 -7.21 -34.44 -21.05
N GLN A 4 -7.29 -34.85 -19.78
CA GLN A 4 -8.29 -34.35 -18.85
C GLN A 4 -8.06 -32.84 -18.67
N THR A 5 -8.82 -32.07 -19.39
CA THR A 5 -9.04 -30.65 -19.13
C THR A 5 -9.83 -30.59 -17.81
N ALA A 6 -9.16 -30.28 -16.71
CA ALA A 6 -9.84 -30.08 -15.44
C ALA A 6 -10.64 -28.79 -15.53
N TYR A 7 -11.91 -28.91 -15.89
CA TYR A 7 -12.88 -27.84 -15.68
C TYR A 7 -13.25 -27.85 -14.20
N LEU A 8 -12.99 -26.74 -13.51
CA LEU A 8 -13.65 -26.46 -12.27
C LEU A 8 -15.13 -26.22 -12.63
N THR A 9 -16.04 -27.12 -12.26
CA THR A 9 -17.44 -27.10 -12.69
C THR A 9 -18.34 -26.29 -11.77
N ALA A 10 -19.53 -25.90 -12.25
CA ALA A 10 -20.51 -25.12 -11.50
C ALA A 10 -20.92 -25.73 -10.14
N THR A 11 -20.90 -27.05 -10.00
CA THR A 11 -21.14 -27.80 -8.75
C THR A 11 -20.16 -27.44 -7.64
N TYR A 12 -19.02 -26.90 -8.02
CA TYR A 12 -17.95 -26.45 -7.18
C TYR A 12 -18.30 -25.17 -6.42
N ILE A 13 -18.93 -24.19 -7.06
CA ILE A 13 -19.30 -22.90 -6.45
C ILE A 13 -20.26 -23.14 -5.28
N GLU A 14 -21.20 -24.09 -5.37
CA GLU A 14 -22.14 -24.39 -4.30
C GLU A 14 -21.47 -24.96 -3.03
N LYS A 15 -20.41 -25.75 -3.19
CA LYS A 15 -19.67 -26.32 -2.03
C LYS A 15 -18.72 -25.33 -1.34
N VAL A 16 -18.10 -24.42 -2.09
CA VAL A 16 -17.16 -23.42 -1.54
C VAL A 16 -17.90 -22.28 -0.83
N VAL A 17 -19.11 -22.00 -1.26
CA VAL A 17 -19.91 -20.83 -0.85
C VAL A 17 -20.44 -20.91 0.59
N VAL A 18 -20.46 -22.08 1.21
CA VAL A 18 -21.05 -22.28 2.54
C VAL A 18 -20.01 -22.66 3.60
N GLN A 19 -18.73 -22.72 3.25
CA GLN A 19 -17.69 -23.14 4.19
C GLN A 19 -16.98 -21.95 4.82
N GLU A 20 -16.88 -22.00 6.13
CA GLU A 20 -16.01 -21.15 6.92
C GLU A 20 -14.57 -21.68 6.81
N HIS A 21 -13.64 -20.83 6.40
CA HIS A 21 -12.24 -21.18 6.27
C HIS A 21 -11.39 -20.37 7.23
N PHE A 22 -10.50 -21.08 7.93
CA PHE A 22 -9.48 -20.50 8.80
C PHE A 22 -8.11 -20.54 8.14
N TYR A 23 -7.36 -19.47 8.32
CA TYR A 23 -6.02 -19.33 7.79
C TYR A 23 -5.08 -18.78 8.87
N GLY A 24 -3.88 -19.32 8.95
CA GLY A 24 -2.76 -18.68 9.65
C GLY A 24 -2.10 -17.62 8.77
N ILE A 25 -1.69 -16.52 9.40
CA ILE A 25 -0.91 -15.47 8.75
C ILE A 25 0.54 -15.60 9.24
N TYR A 26 1.47 -15.71 8.30
CA TYR A 26 2.87 -15.91 8.58
C TYR A 26 3.72 -14.82 7.92
N MET A 27 4.76 -14.40 8.63
CA MET A 27 5.82 -13.57 8.07
C MET A 27 7.16 -14.26 8.29
N ARG A 28 7.84 -14.58 7.19
CA ARG A 28 8.94 -15.54 7.24
C ARG A 28 8.43 -16.85 7.87
N ASP A 29 9.06 -17.37 8.93
CA ASP A 29 8.65 -18.59 9.61
C ASP A 29 7.82 -18.33 10.88
N THR A 30 7.51 -17.07 11.17
CA THR A 30 6.75 -16.67 12.36
C THR A 30 5.26 -16.55 12.05
N ARG A 31 4.43 -17.27 12.79
CA ARG A 31 2.98 -17.11 12.75
C ARG A 31 2.60 -15.86 13.52
N ILE A 32 2.10 -14.84 12.79
CA ILE A 32 1.80 -13.52 13.35
C ILE A 32 0.31 -13.24 13.53
N GLY A 33 -0.54 -14.13 13.03
CA GLY A 33 -1.97 -13.88 13.10
C GLY A 33 -2.82 -14.98 12.50
N TYR A 34 -4.08 -14.66 12.32
CA TYR A 34 -5.05 -15.53 11.64
C TYR A 34 -6.01 -14.71 10.78
N MET A 35 -6.65 -15.37 9.84
CA MET A 35 -7.76 -14.85 9.05
C MET A 35 -8.88 -15.90 8.99
N LYS A 36 -10.12 -15.41 9.05
CA LYS A 36 -11.34 -16.18 8.84
C LYS A 36 -12.06 -15.61 7.63
N ARG A 37 -12.54 -16.47 6.74
CA ARG A 37 -13.30 -16.08 5.54
C ARG A 37 -14.57 -16.88 5.43
N ILE A 38 -15.70 -16.20 5.21
CA ILE A 38 -17.01 -16.81 4.97
C ILE A 38 -17.64 -16.18 3.73
N MET A 39 -18.14 -16.99 2.83
CA MET A 39 -18.95 -16.53 1.69
C MET A 39 -20.34 -17.15 1.76
N LEU A 40 -21.37 -16.32 1.65
CA LEU A 40 -22.77 -16.69 1.75
C LEU A 40 -23.53 -16.34 0.46
N PRO A 41 -24.28 -17.29 -0.14
CA PRO A 41 -25.15 -17.01 -1.26
C PRO A 41 -26.36 -16.19 -0.80
N THR A 42 -26.85 -15.32 -1.69
CA THR A 42 -28.09 -14.56 -1.52
C THR A 42 -28.94 -14.67 -2.79
N ASN A 43 -30.20 -14.26 -2.72
CA ASN A 43 -31.09 -14.26 -3.90
C ASN A 43 -30.55 -13.41 -5.07
N THR A 44 -29.69 -12.41 -4.78
CA THR A 44 -29.18 -11.45 -5.77
C THR A 44 -27.70 -11.58 -6.06
N GLY A 45 -26.97 -12.46 -5.35
CA GLY A 45 -25.51 -12.62 -5.49
C GLY A 45 -24.88 -13.26 -4.26
N TYR A 46 -23.81 -12.67 -3.75
CA TYR A 46 -23.02 -13.22 -2.65
C TYR A 46 -22.62 -12.14 -1.65
N LYS A 47 -22.58 -12.51 -0.38
CA LYS A 47 -21.97 -11.71 0.68
C LYS A 47 -20.71 -12.39 1.16
N MET A 48 -19.62 -11.64 1.32
CA MET A 48 -18.38 -12.13 1.89
C MET A 48 -18.07 -11.39 3.19
N PHE A 49 -17.64 -12.16 4.16
CA PHE A 49 -17.13 -11.68 5.43
C PHE A 49 -15.71 -12.19 5.65
N GLU A 50 -14.81 -11.28 5.98
CA GLU A 50 -13.42 -11.61 6.31
C GLU A 50 -13.05 -10.93 7.61
N GLU A 51 -12.48 -11.70 8.54
CA GLU A 51 -11.91 -11.21 9.80
C GLU A 51 -10.43 -11.59 9.83
N GLY A 52 -9.57 -10.64 10.10
CA GLY A 52 -8.13 -10.86 10.24
C GLY A 52 -7.61 -10.25 11.53
N VAL A 53 -6.66 -10.94 12.16
CA VAL A 53 -5.92 -10.43 13.31
C VAL A 53 -4.43 -10.64 13.05
N MET A 54 -3.62 -9.61 13.22
CA MET A 54 -2.16 -9.68 13.12
C MET A 54 -1.51 -9.06 14.36
N ARG A 55 -0.38 -9.65 14.79
CA ARG A 55 0.46 -9.17 15.90
C ARG A 55 1.81 -8.73 15.36
N ILE A 56 2.08 -7.44 15.45
CA ILE A 56 3.33 -6.86 14.98
C ILE A 56 3.94 -5.98 16.07
N SER A 57 5.26 -5.87 16.04
CA SER A 57 5.99 -4.86 16.82
C SER A 57 6.73 -3.92 15.86
N PHE A 58 6.76 -2.65 16.18
CA PHE A 58 7.50 -1.66 15.42
C PHE A 58 8.07 -0.61 16.39
N LEU A 59 9.37 -0.32 16.27
CA LEU A 59 10.11 0.57 17.19
C LEU A 59 9.89 0.21 18.68
N GLY A 60 9.79 -1.09 18.99
CA GLY A 60 9.59 -1.61 20.33
C GLY A 60 8.14 -1.58 20.84
N GLU A 61 7.22 -0.98 20.14
CA GLU A 61 5.78 -1.00 20.46
C GLU A 61 5.09 -2.22 19.86
N LYS A 62 4.45 -3.03 20.68
CA LYS A 62 3.64 -4.19 20.27
C LYS A 62 2.22 -3.75 19.98
N ARG A 63 1.64 -4.26 18.89
CA ARG A 63 0.28 -3.97 18.43
C ARG A 63 -0.43 -5.24 17.98
N GLU A 64 -1.70 -5.35 18.34
CA GLU A 64 -2.64 -6.26 17.70
C GLU A 64 -3.54 -5.45 16.76
N ILE A 65 -3.54 -5.83 15.49
CA ILE A 65 -4.33 -5.17 14.43
C ILE A 65 -5.45 -6.12 14.06
N ARG A 66 -6.69 -5.64 14.15
CA ARG A 66 -7.90 -6.35 13.73
C ARG A 66 -8.46 -5.72 12.46
N MET A 67 -8.75 -6.55 11.48
CA MET A 67 -9.35 -6.13 10.21
C MET A 67 -10.65 -6.89 9.99
N ASN A 68 -11.70 -6.17 9.59
CA ASN A 68 -12.97 -6.76 9.20
C ASN A 68 -13.36 -6.22 7.83
N MET A 69 -13.81 -7.09 6.94
CA MET A 69 -14.34 -6.72 5.65
C MET A 69 -15.69 -7.40 5.41
N TYR A 70 -16.66 -6.59 5.03
CA TYR A 70 -17.95 -7.03 4.54
C TYR A 70 -18.09 -6.58 3.10
N SER A 71 -18.43 -7.48 2.19
CA SER A 71 -18.68 -7.13 0.80
C SER A 71 -19.95 -7.77 0.28
N ASP A 72 -20.70 -7.00 -0.51
CA ASP A 72 -21.86 -7.44 -1.28
C ASP A 72 -21.48 -7.48 -2.76
N MET A 73 -21.74 -8.59 -3.41
CA MET A 73 -21.40 -8.87 -4.80
C MET A 73 -22.63 -9.38 -5.55
N ASP A 74 -22.67 -9.14 -6.85
CA ASP A 74 -23.71 -9.73 -7.69
C ASP A 74 -23.43 -11.21 -8.00
N LYS A 75 -24.33 -11.81 -8.82
CA LYS A 75 -24.21 -13.22 -9.23
C LYS A 75 -22.94 -13.52 -10.01
N ASP A 76 -22.26 -12.51 -10.57
CA ASP A 76 -21.00 -12.62 -11.29
C ASP A 76 -19.79 -12.22 -10.45
N PHE A 77 -19.95 -12.20 -9.11
CA PHE A 77 -18.94 -11.78 -8.14
C PHE A 77 -18.42 -10.35 -8.31
N ARG A 78 -19.13 -9.51 -9.10
CA ARG A 78 -18.82 -8.09 -9.24
C ARG A 78 -19.26 -7.33 -8.00
N LEU A 79 -18.36 -6.50 -7.48
CA LEU A 79 -18.60 -5.71 -6.28
C LEU A 79 -19.80 -4.75 -6.43
N ARG A 80 -20.66 -4.68 -5.42
CA ARG A 80 -21.71 -3.66 -5.26
C ARG A 80 -21.37 -2.68 -4.17
N SER A 81 -20.99 -3.21 -3.00
CA SER A 81 -20.61 -2.39 -1.87
C SER A 81 -19.68 -3.14 -0.93
N PHE A 82 -19.00 -2.40 -0.09
CA PHE A 82 -18.18 -2.97 0.99
C PHE A 82 -18.17 -2.06 2.22
N VAL A 83 -17.81 -2.66 3.36
CA VAL A 83 -17.36 -1.97 4.56
C VAL A 83 -16.06 -2.61 4.99
N PHE A 84 -15.00 -1.82 5.09
CA PHE A 84 -13.71 -2.23 5.60
C PHE A 84 -13.42 -1.50 6.91
N GLN A 85 -12.97 -2.24 7.91
CA GLN A 85 -12.61 -1.70 9.22
C GLN A 85 -11.24 -2.22 9.63
N ILE A 86 -10.42 -1.34 10.14
CA ILE A 86 -9.16 -1.65 10.79
C ILE A 86 -9.17 -1.03 12.18
N ASN A 87 -8.85 -1.83 13.17
CA ASN A 87 -8.86 -1.44 14.57
C ASN A 87 -7.55 -1.87 15.25
N SER A 88 -6.97 -0.99 16.02
CA SER A 88 -5.87 -1.27 16.94
C SER A 88 -6.12 -0.53 18.25
N ASP A 89 -5.27 -0.74 19.26
CA ASP A 89 -5.44 -0.08 20.56
C ASP A 89 -5.47 1.46 20.48
N LYS A 90 -4.89 2.05 19.43
CA LYS A 90 -4.78 3.51 19.27
C LYS A 90 -5.48 4.04 18.02
N ASP A 91 -5.74 3.20 17.03
CA ASP A 91 -6.23 3.62 15.72
C ASP A 91 -7.43 2.81 15.29
N ASN A 92 -8.49 3.52 14.91
CA ASN A 92 -9.70 2.93 14.35
C ASN A 92 -10.03 3.65 13.05
N MET A 93 -10.22 2.88 11.99
CA MET A 93 -10.66 3.39 10.70
C MET A 93 -11.80 2.54 10.18
N SER A 94 -12.81 3.16 9.63
CA SER A 94 -13.90 2.47 8.93
C SER A 94 -14.19 3.16 7.60
N VAL A 95 -14.21 2.37 6.54
CA VAL A 95 -14.43 2.83 5.17
C VAL A 95 -15.62 2.11 4.58
N LYS A 96 -16.57 2.87 4.01
CA LYS A 96 -17.67 2.34 3.22
C LYS A 96 -17.47 2.69 1.76
N GLY A 97 -17.68 1.72 0.86
CA GLY A 97 -17.67 1.93 -0.58
C GLY A 97 -18.94 1.41 -1.24
N GLU A 98 -19.43 2.13 -2.23
CA GLU A 98 -20.59 1.75 -3.06
C GLU A 98 -20.24 1.95 -4.53
N VAL A 99 -20.60 0.98 -5.38
CA VAL A 99 -20.38 1.09 -6.82
C VAL A 99 -21.49 1.91 -7.46
N GLU A 100 -21.14 3.07 -8.01
CA GLU A 100 -22.00 4.01 -8.72
C GLU A 100 -21.61 4.06 -10.20
N GLY A 101 -22.21 3.21 -11.03
CA GLY A 101 -21.89 3.14 -12.46
C GLY A 101 -20.41 2.73 -12.69
N LYS A 102 -19.59 3.67 -13.19
CA LYS A 102 -18.14 3.48 -13.41
C LYS A 102 -17.27 4.01 -12.26
N ASN A 103 -17.87 4.41 -11.15
CA ASN A 103 -17.12 4.91 -10.01
C ASN A 103 -17.38 4.04 -8.77
N ILE A 104 -16.46 4.08 -7.83
CA ILE A 104 -16.68 3.62 -6.46
C ILE A 104 -16.73 4.87 -5.60
N ALA A 105 -17.87 5.13 -4.98
CA ALA A 105 -18.04 6.20 -4.00
C ALA A 105 -17.52 5.70 -2.65
N ILE A 106 -16.46 6.31 -2.15
CA ILE A 106 -15.81 5.97 -0.88
C ILE A 106 -16.18 7.01 0.17
N SER A 107 -16.57 6.57 1.34
CA SER A 107 -16.77 7.42 2.51
C SER A 107 -16.08 6.84 3.73
N PHE A 108 -15.32 7.67 4.44
CA PHE A 108 -14.75 7.32 5.73
C PHE A 108 -15.78 7.57 6.83
N LEU A 109 -15.97 6.59 7.71
CA LEU A 109 -16.89 6.69 8.83
C LEU A 109 -16.13 7.26 10.04
N THR A 110 -15.94 8.56 10.03
CA THR A 110 -15.35 9.35 11.13
C THR A 110 -16.39 10.28 11.71
N GLU A 111 -16.20 10.76 12.95
CA GLU A 111 -17.07 11.77 13.53
C GLU A 111 -17.03 13.08 12.72
N GLY A 112 -18.17 13.57 12.24
CA GLY A 112 -18.32 14.82 11.50
C GLY A 112 -18.85 14.66 10.06
N LYS A 113 -18.55 15.63 9.17
CA LYS A 113 -19.04 15.65 7.78
C LYS A 113 -18.49 14.47 6.97
N LYS A 114 -19.38 13.78 6.28
CA LYS A 114 -19.08 12.68 5.37
C LYS A 114 -18.56 13.23 4.05
N ASN A 115 -17.27 13.20 3.82
CA ASN A 115 -16.72 13.44 2.49
C ASN A 115 -16.84 12.16 1.66
N VAL A 116 -17.35 12.29 0.44
CA VAL A 116 -17.48 11.18 -0.50
C VAL A 116 -16.50 11.40 -1.66
N TYR A 117 -15.54 10.49 -1.80
CA TYR A 117 -14.58 10.48 -2.90
C TYR A 117 -15.02 9.48 -3.96
N ARG A 118 -14.87 9.79 -5.24
CA ARG A 118 -15.22 8.92 -6.35
C ARG A 118 -13.99 8.44 -7.07
N ILE A 119 -13.74 7.14 -6.99
CA ILE A 119 -12.62 6.48 -7.67
C ILE A 119 -13.13 5.91 -9.00
N PRO A 120 -12.63 6.40 -10.15
CA PRO A 120 -13.06 5.91 -11.44
C PRO A 120 -12.52 4.50 -11.70
N MET A 121 -13.38 3.62 -12.23
CA MET A 121 -13.06 2.27 -12.61
C MET A 121 -13.34 2.07 -14.11
N LYS A 122 -12.51 1.29 -14.79
CA LYS A 122 -12.75 0.96 -16.21
C LYS A 122 -14.01 0.12 -16.40
N GLU A 123 -14.23 -0.81 -15.47
CA GLU A 123 -15.40 -1.70 -15.39
C GLU A 123 -15.71 -2.00 -13.93
N ARG A 124 -16.88 -2.59 -13.65
CA ARG A 124 -17.21 -3.03 -12.29
C ARG A 124 -16.19 -4.04 -11.80
N PRO A 125 -15.47 -3.77 -10.70
CA PRO A 125 -14.41 -4.63 -10.23
C PRO A 125 -14.94 -5.84 -9.45
N ILE A 126 -14.05 -6.79 -9.21
CA ILE A 126 -14.17 -7.77 -8.13
C ILE A 126 -13.26 -7.37 -6.97
N ILE A 127 -13.39 -8.02 -5.83
CA ILE A 127 -12.42 -7.92 -4.72
C ILE A 127 -11.37 -9.05 -4.83
N PRO A 128 -10.16 -8.91 -4.22
CA PRO A 128 -9.12 -9.93 -4.28
C PRO A 128 -9.60 -11.33 -3.88
N SER A 129 -10.36 -11.45 -2.80
CA SER A 129 -10.90 -12.73 -2.31
C SER A 129 -11.97 -13.37 -3.22
N ALA A 130 -12.52 -12.61 -4.17
CA ALA A 130 -13.47 -13.12 -5.16
C ALA A 130 -12.81 -13.60 -6.46
N ILE A 131 -11.47 -13.51 -6.61
CA ILE A 131 -10.78 -13.91 -7.84
C ILE A 131 -11.08 -15.35 -8.22
N VAL A 132 -10.89 -16.31 -7.30
CA VAL A 132 -11.09 -17.73 -7.58
C VAL A 132 -12.55 -18.05 -7.93
N PRO A 133 -13.57 -17.68 -7.13
CA PRO A 133 -14.96 -17.89 -7.50
C PRO A 133 -15.35 -17.26 -8.85
N TYR A 134 -14.85 -16.05 -9.14
CA TYR A 134 -15.08 -15.38 -10.42
C TYR A 134 -14.48 -16.17 -11.58
N MET A 135 -13.24 -16.66 -11.45
CA MET A 135 -12.57 -17.46 -12.48
C MET A 135 -13.31 -18.76 -12.76
N VAL A 136 -13.71 -19.47 -11.71
CA VAL A 136 -14.49 -20.70 -11.83
C VAL A 136 -15.77 -20.47 -12.63
N LYS A 137 -16.51 -19.42 -12.28
CA LYS A 137 -17.77 -19.09 -12.97
C LYS A 137 -17.57 -18.65 -14.41
N SER A 138 -16.50 -17.90 -14.69
CA SER A 138 -16.21 -17.35 -16.02
C SER A 138 -15.68 -18.39 -17.02
N GLY A 139 -15.47 -19.64 -16.60
CA GLY A 139 -14.93 -20.70 -17.46
C GLY A 139 -13.50 -20.41 -17.89
N PHE A 140 -12.60 -20.29 -16.95
CA PHE A 140 -11.22 -19.89 -17.19
C PHE A 140 -10.47 -20.82 -18.15
N ASN A 141 -9.82 -20.23 -19.17
CA ASN A 141 -8.94 -20.96 -20.08
C ASN A 141 -7.48 -20.85 -19.61
N LYS A 142 -6.85 -21.99 -19.27
CA LYS A 142 -5.47 -22.07 -18.79
C LYS A 142 -4.41 -21.50 -19.75
N ASP A 143 -4.73 -21.44 -21.06
CA ASP A 143 -3.79 -21.03 -22.09
C ASP A 143 -3.80 -19.51 -22.36
N LYS A 144 -4.65 -18.75 -21.65
CA LYS A 144 -4.73 -17.29 -21.78
C LYS A 144 -4.72 -16.62 -20.41
N ALA A 145 -3.86 -15.62 -20.25
CA ALA A 145 -3.95 -14.72 -19.09
C ALA A 145 -5.32 -14.01 -19.11
N MET A 146 -5.98 -13.98 -17.96
CA MET A 146 -7.25 -13.27 -17.79
C MET A 146 -6.97 -11.89 -17.19
N LYS A 147 -7.44 -10.83 -17.86
CA LYS A 147 -7.35 -9.47 -17.35
C LYS A 147 -8.63 -9.11 -16.60
N ILE A 148 -8.49 -8.71 -15.34
CA ILE A 148 -9.62 -8.44 -14.45
C ILE A 148 -9.44 -7.07 -13.78
N SER A 149 -10.53 -6.33 -13.65
CA SER A 149 -10.58 -5.13 -12.81
C SER A 149 -10.80 -5.55 -11.35
N ILE A 150 -9.91 -5.13 -10.48
CA ILE A 150 -9.92 -5.42 -9.04
C ILE A 150 -10.03 -4.09 -8.29
N PHE A 151 -10.80 -4.11 -7.21
CA PHE A 151 -10.77 -3.08 -6.20
C PHE A 151 -10.42 -3.72 -4.86
N ASP A 152 -9.36 -3.23 -4.23
CA ASP A 152 -8.92 -3.70 -2.92
C ASP A 152 -9.36 -2.71 -1.84
N PRO A 153 -10.38 -3.06 -1.03
CA PRO A 153 -10.86 -2.21 0.05
C PRO A 153 -9.81 -1.91 1.13
N SER A 154 -8.83 -2.78 1.32
CA SER A 154 -7.79 -2.61 2.36
C SER A 154 -6.79 -1.51 2.02
N THR A 155 -6.60 -1.24 0.73
CA THR A 155 -5.69 -0.21 0.22
C THR A 155 -6.42 0.95 -0.45
N ILE A 156 -7.75 0.82 -0.61
CA ILE A 156 -8.62 1.77 -1.34
C ILE A 156 -8.14 1.98 -2.79
N MET A 157 -7.58 0.93 -3.40
CA MET A 157 -7.02 0.98 -4.75
C MET A 157 -7.83 0.16 -5.74
N GLY A 158 -8.08 0.78 -6.90
CA GLY A 158 -8.57 0.09 -8.09
C GLY A 158 -7.44 -0.15 -9.09
N TYR A 159 -7.31 -1.37 -9.58
CA TYR A 159 -6.30 -1.71 -10.56
C TYR A 159 -6.76 -2.81 -11.53
N SER A 160 -6.07 -2.91 -12.66
CA SER A 160 -6.22 -4.04 -13.57
C SER A 160 -5.14 -5.07 -13.28
N ALA A 161 -5.54 -6.32 -13.07
CA ALA A 161 -4.61 -7.43 -12.82
C ALA A 161 -4.66 -8.45 -13.96
N ASP A 162 -3.51 -9.00 -14.28
CA ASP A 162 -3.36 -10.15 -15.17
C ASP A 162 -3.22 -11.40 -14.30
N ILE A 163 -4.12 -12.38 -14.51
CA ILE A 163 -4.11 -13.65 -13.80
C ILE A 163 -3.63 -14.74 -14.74
N SER A 164 -2.58 -15.44 -14.36
CA SER A 164 -1.99 -16.55 -15.08
C SER A 164 -2.08 -17.83 -14.26
N LEU A 165 -2.40 -18.94 -14.91
CA LEU A 165 -2.38 -20.28 -14.32
C LEU A 165 -1.03 -20.93 -14.64
N LEU A 166 -0.27 -21.32 -13.62
CA LEU A 166 1.06 -21.90 -13.77
C LEU A 166 1.03 -23.43 -13.86
N GLY A 167 -0.02 -24.07 -13.34
CA GLY A 167 -0.22 -25.52 -13.45
C GLY A 167 -0.49 -26.21 -12.12
N TRP A 168 -0.63 -27.53 -12.18
CA TRP A 168 -0.79 -28.38 -11.03
C TRP A 168 0.56 -28.74 -10.42
N GLU A 169 0.65 -28.63 -9.09
CA GLU A 169 1.80 -29.06 -8.31
C GLU A 169 1.35 -29.65 -6.96
N LYS A 170 2.27 -30.20 -6.20
CA LYS A 170 2.04 -30.65 -4.84
C LYS A 170 2.76 -29.74 -3.87
N ILE A 171 2.06 -29.33 -2.82
CA ILE A 171 2.65 -28.57 -1.72
C ILE A 171 2.36 -29.28 -0.39
N SER A 172 3.23 -29.08 0.59
CA SER A 172 3.01 -29.58 1.95
C SER A 172 2.38 -28.48 2.80
N ILE A 173 1.24 -28.78 3.44
CA ILE A 173 0.57 -27.93 4.41
C ILE A 173 0.32 -28.75 5.67
N GLU A 174 0.85 -28.32 6.81
CA GLU A 174 0.74 -29.02 8.10
C GLU A 174 1.18 -30.50 8.05
N GLY A 175 2.19 -30.81 7.20
CA GLY A 175 2.72 -32.15 7.01
C GLY A 175 1.93 -33.02 6.05
N GLU A 176 0.82 -32.55 5.50
CA GLU A 176 0.03 -33.25 4.48
C GLU A 176 0.39 -32.76 3.08
N GLU A 177 0.64 -33.69 2.16
CA GLU A 177 0.81 -33.39 0.74
C GLU A 177 -0.56 -33.10 0.09
N ILE A 178 -0.72 -31.91 -0.46
CA ILE A 178 -1.96 -31.48 -1.11
C ILE A 178 -1.66 -31.19 -2.58
N ARG A 179 -2.46 -31.72 -3.50
CA ARG A 179 -2.43 -31.35 -4.91
C ARG A 179 -3.15 -30.04 -5.11
N VAL A 180 -2.48 -29.07 -5.70
CA VAL A 180 -2.98 -27.70 -5.84
C VAL A 180 -2.74 -27.17 -7.23
N PHE A 181 -3.54 -26.19 -7.61
CA PHE A 181 -3.35 -25.40 -8.80
C PHE A 181 -2.69 -24.08 -8.46
N HIS A 182 -1.50 -23.84 -9.00
CA HIS A 182 -0.74 -22.61 -8.78
C HIS A 182 -1.21 -21.51 -9.72
N MET A 183 -1.62 -20.39 -9.18
CA MET A 183 -2.01 -19.18 -9.90
C MET A 183 -1.11 -18.00 -9.53
N LYS A 184 -0.93 -17.10 -10.49
CA LYS A 184 -0.20 -15.86 -10.30
C LYS A 184 -1.06 -14.69 -10.73
N THR A 185 -1.20 -13.70 -9.86
CA THR A 185 -1.84 -12.42 -10.12
C THR A 185 -0.76 -11.36 -10.25
N THR A 186 -0.74 -10.63 -11.36
CA THR A 186 0.25 -9.57 -11.61
C THR A 186 -0.48 -8.23 -11.81
N PHE A 187 -0.09 -7.20 -11.07
CA PHE A 187 -0.59 -5.83 -11.22
C PHE A 187 0.49 -4.82 -10.88
N LYS A 188 0.67 -3.78 -11.68
CA LYS A 188 1.69 -2.74 -11.51
C LYS A 188 3.11 -3.32 -11.22
N GLY A 189 3.45 -4.48 -11.78
CA GLY A 189 4.72 -5.17 -11.52
C GLY A 189 4.77 -5.99 -10.22
N ILE A 190 3.73 -5.96 -9.41
CA ILE A 190 3.58 -6.75 -8.20
C ILE A 190 3.07 -8.14 -8.55
N GLU A 191 3.70 -9.19 -8.03
CA GLU A 191 3.26 -10.57 -8.19
C GLU A 191 2.75 -11.13 -6.86
N VAL A 192 1.54 -11.67 -6.88
CA VAL A 192 0.92 -12.41 -5.78
C VAL A 192 0.70 -13.84 -6.25
N HIS A 193 1.14 -14.81 -5.47
CA HIS A 193 0.95 -16.23 -5.78
C HIS A 193 -0.14 -16.83 -4.91
N GLY A 194 -1.01 -17.64 -5.54
CA GLY A 194 -2.09 -18.36 -4.87
C GLY A 194 -2.07 -19.84 -5.24
N TRP A 195 -2.39 -20.70 -4.29
CA TRP A 195 -2.53 -22.14 -4.48
C TRP A 195 -3.94 -22.56 -4.09
N VAL A 196 -4.61 -23.20 -5.02
CA VAL A 196 -6.02 -23.58 -4.94
C VAL A 196 -6.12 -25.10 -4.99
N ASP A 197 -6.79 -25.74 -4.04
CA ASP A 197 -6.99 -27.18 -4.03
C ASP A 197 -8.03 -27.64 -5.07
N GLU A 198 -8.22 -28.95 -5.23
CA GLU A 198 -9.19 -29.54 -6.17
C GLU A 198 -10.64 -29.16 -5.83
N SER A 199 -10.91 -28.73 -4.60
CA SER A 199 -12.19 -28.16 -4.20
C SER A 199 -12.31 -26.68 -4.53
N GLY A 200 -11.16 -25.93 -4.97
CA GLY A 200 -10.92 -24.55 -5.29
C GLY A 200 -10.96 -23.64 -4.08
N THR A 201 -10.75 -24.22 -2.99
CA THR A 201 -10.39 -23.45 -1.83
C THR A 201 -8.96 -22.98 -1.99
N ILE A 202 -8.72 -21.69 -1.74
CA ILE A 202 -7.37 -21.16 -1.59
C ILE A 202 -6.76 -21.80 -0.35
N VAL A 203 -5.67 -22.53 -0.52
CA VAL A 203 -4.96 -23.18 0.59
C VAL A 203 -3.71 -22.43 1.02
N LYS A 204 -3.16 -21.59 0.12
CA LYS A 204 -2.01 -20.74 0.41
C LYS A 204 -2.01 -19.53 -0.50
N GLU A 205 -1.64 -18.38 0.04
CA GLU A 205 -1.33 -17.14 -0.69
C GLU A 205 0.04 -16.64 -0.23
N LEU A 206 0.82 -16.09 -1.17
CA LEU A 206 2.12 -15.48 -0.91
C LEU A 206 2.14 -14.08 -1.49
N SER A 207 2.28 -13.09 -0.65
CA SER A 207 2.44 -11.70 -1.04
C SER A 207 3.89 -11.34 -1.41
N PRO A 208 4.13 -10.25 -2.13
CA PRO A 208 5.48 -9.79 -2.50
C PRO A 208 6.37 -9.52 -1.30
N ILE A 209 5.80 -9.04 -0.21
CA ILE A 209 6.53 -8.80 1.05
C ILE A 209 6.85 -10.08 1.82
N GLY A 210 6.43 -11.26 1.30
CA GLY A 210 6.62 -12.56 1.93
C GLY A 210 5.65 -12.84 3.07
N LEU A 211 4.53 -12.11 3.13
CA LEU A 211 3.41 -12.50 3.95
C LEU A 211 2.78 -13.75 3.33
N ILE A 212 2.61 -14.79 4.13
CA ILE A 212 1.95 -16.03 3.75
C ILE A 212 0.63 -16.11 4.49
N VAL A 213 -0.45 -16.35 3.76
CA VAL A 213 -1.75 -16.73 4.30
C VAL A 213 -1.96 -18.19 3.95
N GLN A 214 -2.08 -19.07 4.94
CA GLN A 214 -2.14 -20.51 4.74
C GLN A 214 -3.31 -21.12 5.49
N LYS A 215 -4.09 -21.98 4.82
CA LYS A 215 -5.23 -22.68 5.42
C LYS A 215 -4.78 -23.52 6.60
N GLU A 216 -5.53 -23.45 7.69
CA GLU A 216 -5.31 -24.21 8.91
C GLU A 216 -6.59 -24.96 9.29
N LYS A 217 -6.44 -26.08 10.00
CA LYS A 217 -7.57 -26.85 10.53
C LYS A 217 -8.21 -26.18 11.73
N GLU A 218 -7.40 -25.47 12.53
CA GLU A 218 -7.82 -24.80 13.74
C GLU A 218 -7.02 -23.53 14.00
N LYS A 219 -7.56 -22.66 14.85
CA LYS A 219 -6.88 -21.44 15.30
C LYS A 219 -5.72 -21.79 16.23
N LYS A 220 -4.53 -21.27 15.94
CA LYS A 220 -3.31 -21.45 16.74
C LYS A 220 -2.86 -20.14 17.38
N GLU A 221 -1.98 -20.21 18.35
CA GLU A 221 -1.32 -19.04 18.95
C GLU A 221 -0.46 -18.30 17.92
N SER A 222 -0.30 -17.01 18.13
CA SER A 222 0.47 -16.11 17.25
C SER A 222 1.48 -15.31 18.06
N ASP A 223 2.66 -15.13 17.49
CA ASP A 223 3.73 -14.30 18.04
C ASP A 223 3.74 -12.90 17.43
N TYR A 224 4.53 -12.02 18.04
CA TYR A 224 4.77 -10.69 17.49
C TYR A 224 5.94 -10.72 16.51
N PHE A 225 5.69 -10.23 15.30
CA PHE A 225 6.74 -10.05 14.30
C PHE A 225 7.31 -8.63 14.35
N ASP A 226 8.64 -8.50 14.35
CA ASP A 226 9.30 -7.19 14.31
C ASP A 226 9.26 -6.61 12.89
N ALA A 227 8.35 -5.65 12.66
CA ALA A 227 8.18 -5.00 11.36
C ALA A 227 9.37 -4.10 10.94
N ASN A 228 10.28 -3.73 11.86
CA ASN A 228 11.50 -3.00 11.50
C ASN A 228 12.36 -3.81 10.52
N LEU A 229 12.30 -5.14 10.59
CA LEU A 229 13.00 -6.04 9.68
C LEU A 229 12.52 -5.98 8.22
N LEU A 230 11.34 -5.42 7.98
CA LEU A 230 10.80 -5.23 6.62
C LEU A 230 11.16 -3.86 6.04
N ALA A 231 11.39 -2.89 6.90
CA ALA A 231 11.62 -1.50 6.49
C ALA A 231 13.09 -1.20 6.16
N SER A 232 14.04 -2.03 6.60
CA SER A 232 15.47 -1.80 6.42
C SER A 232 16.01 -2.43 5.14
N VAL A 233 16.94 -1.73 4.50
CA VAL A 233 17.66 -2.15 3.29
C VAL A 233 19.12 -2.40 3.64
N ALA A 234 19.69 -3.51 3.15
CA ALA A 234 21.10 -3.83 3.37
C ALA A 234 22.01 -2.70 2.83
N THR A 235 22.82 -2.13 3.70
CA THR A 235 23.70 -1.00 3.38
C THR A 235 25.15 -1.35 3.64
N ILE A 236 26.00 -1.08 2.67
CA ILE A 236 27.46 -1.23 2.75
C ILE A 236 28.09 0.16 2.61
N GLY A 237 28.88 0.54 3.59
CA GLY A 237 29.40 1.89 3.75
C GLY A 237 28.60 2.72 4.74
N ARG A 238 29.14 3.84 5.16
CA ARG A 238 28.57 4.70 6.22
C ARG A 238 28.47 6.14 5.76
N ILE A 239 27.40 6.81 6.14
CA ILE A 239 27.19 8.26 5.97
C ILE A 239 27.20 8.91 7.36
N GLU A 240 28.23 9.69 7.68
CA GLU A 240 28.40 10.24 9.02
C GLU A 240 27.39 11.34 9.34
N ASN A 241 27.11 12.23 8.40
CA ASN A 241 26.22 13.38 8.57
C ASN A 241 25.12 13.41 7.51
N PRO A 242 24.16 12.47 7.52
CA PRO A 242 23.18 12.34 6.44
C PRO A 242 22.38 13.62 6.19
N LYS A 243 22.01 14.36 7.25
CA LYS A 243 21.24 15.62 7.13
C LYS A 243 21.98 16.74 6.40
N ASN A 244 23.30 16.69 6.37
CA ASN A 244 24.14 17.69 5.71
C ASN A 244 24.61 17.24 4.33
N THR A 245 24.27 16.03 3.91
CA THR A 245 24.68 15.49 2.62
C THR A 245 24.09 16.30 1.47
N SER A 246 24.99 16.94 0.72
CA SER A 246 24.64 17.75 -0.46
C SER A 246 24.65 16.93 -1.75
N SER A 247 25.51 15.89 -1.81
CA SER A 247 25.52 14.94 -2.90
C SER A 247 25.91 13.53 -2.41
N MET A 248 25.35 12.51 -3.07
CA MET A 248 25.61 11.12 -2.75
C MET A 248 25.75 10.32 -4.06
N LYS A 249 26.78 9.47 -4.09
CA LYS A 249 26.98 8.48 -5.15
C LYS A 249 26.86 7.08 -4.56
N ILE A 250 25.96 6.28 -5.09
CA ILE A 250 25.68 4.94 -4.62
C ILE A 250 25.62 3.94 -5.77
N LYS A 251 25.97 2.68 -5.50
CA LYS A 251 25.67 1.55 -6.38
C LYS A 251 24.55 0.73 -5.76
N ILE A 252 23.55 0.38 -6.57
CA ILE A 252 22.40 -0.40 -6.13
C ILE A 252 22.44 -1.79 -6.76
N GLU A 253 22.48 -2.81 -5.92
CA GLU A 253 22.28 -4.20 -6.32
C GLU A 253 20.82 -4.57 -6.07
N ALA A 254 20.07 -4.78 -7.14
CA ALA A 254 18.65 -5.07 -7.10
C ALA A 254 18.19 -5.74 -8.40
N LYS A 255 16.95 -6.21 -8.42
CA LYS A 255 16.30 -6.70 -9.64
C LYS A 255 16.17 -5.56 -10.66
N LYS A 256 16.13 -5.94 -11.95
CA LYS A 256 16.01 -5.01 -13.08
C LYS A 256 14.82 -4.07 -12.94
N GLU A 257 13.69 -4.57 -12.44
CA GLU A 257 12.45 -3.81 -12.28
C GLU A 257 12.65 -2.57 -11.38
N LEU A 258 13.42 -2.71 -10.29
CA LEU A 258 13.74 -1.57 -9.43
C LEU A 258 14.67 -0.58 -10.13
N ILE A 259 15.67 -1.06 -10.86
CA ILE A 259 16.56 -0.19 -11.63
C ILE A 259 15.76 0.61 -12.67
N ASP A 260 14.77 -0.01 -13.32
CA ASP A 260 13.90 0.65 -14.27
C ASP A 260 12.95 1.67 -13.59
N VAL A 261 12.54 1.44 -12.34
CA VAL A 261 11.83 2.43 -11.52
C VAL A 261 12.74 3.64 -11.23
N LEU A 262 13.97 3.40 -10.77
CA LEU A 262 14.92 4.48 -10.44
C LEU A 262 15.27 5.35 -11.65
N LYS A 263 15.36 4.78 -12.86
CA LYS A 263 15.58 5.52 -14.11
C LYS A 263 14.50 6.55 -14.44
N ARG A 264 13.31 6.43 -13.84
CA ARG A 264 12.24 7.45 -14.01
C ARG A 264 12.57 8.76 -13.29
N TYR A 265 13.38 8.68 -12.23
CA TYR A 265 13.65 9.79 -11.33
C TYR A 265 15.12 10.22 -11.31
N TYR A 266 16.03 9.35 -11.79
CA TYR A 266 17.48 9.59 -11.73
C TYR A 266 18.19 9.14 -13.00
N PRO A 267 19.31 9.76 -13.36
CA PRO A 267 20.25 9.20 -14.33
C PRO A 267 20.96 8.00 -13.68
N VAL A 268 20.67 6.79 -14.18
CA VAL A 268 21.30 5.54 -13.71
C VAL A 268 22.23 4.97 -14.78
N LYS A 269 23.51 4.80 -14.45
CA LYS A 269 24.51 4.15 -15.30
C LYS A 269 25.20 3.05 -14.52
N GLU A 270 25.20 1.81 -15.05
CA GLU A 270 25.84 0.64 -14.42
C GLU A 270 25.37 0.39 -12.98
N ASN A 271 24.05 0.64 -12.72
CA ASN A 271 23.42 0.59 -11.40
C ASN A 271 23.97 1.62 -10.40
N ILE A 272 24.67 2.65 -10.89
CA ILE A 272 25.15 3.77 -10.08
C ILE A 272 24.19 4.94 -10.21
N LEU A 273 23.80 5.51 -9.08
CA LEU A 273 23.04 6.73 -8.94
C LEU A 273 23.95 7.83 -8.39
N GLU A 274 23.78 9.04 -8.96
CA GLU A 274 24.31 10.27 -8.36
C GLU A 274 23.13 11.18 -8.02
N ILE A 275 22.98 11.46 -6.73
CA ILE A 275 21.90 12.28 -6.18
C ILE A 275 22.48 13.59 -5.68
N GLN A 276 21.87 14.71 -6.06
CA GLN A 276 22.24 16.04 -5.57
C GLN A 276 21.04 16.66 -4.88
N ARG A 277 21.25 17.22 -3.71
CA ARG A 277 20.23 17.88 -2.90
C ARG A 277 19.50 18.95 -3.72
N GLY A 278 18.16 18.88 -3.72
CA GLY A 278 17.32 19.83 -4.44
C GLY A 278 17.34 19.73 -5.99
N ASN A 279 18.06 18.75 -6.57
CA ASN A 279 18.07 18.54 -8.01
C ASN A 279 17.06 17.45 -8.40
N LEU A 280 15.85 17.86 -8.73
CA LEU A 280 14.76 17.01 -9.22
C LEU A 280 14.43 17.27 -10.70
N SER A 281 15.41 17.66 -11.50
CA SER A 281 15.22 18.02 -12.93
C SER A 281 14.66 16.87 -13.78
N HIS A 282 14.80 15.62 -13.32
CA HIS A 282 14.26 14.42 -13.98
C HIS A 282 12.79 14.13 -13.63
N VAL A 283 12.24 14.80 -12.61
CA VAL A 283 10.82 14.62 -12.24
C VAL A 283 9.94 15.36 -13.24
N LYS A 284 9.21 14.62 -14.07
CA LYS A 284 8.35 15.14 -15.14
C LYS A 284 6.87 14.88 -14.80
N LEU A 285 6.36 15.58 -13.79
CA LEU A 285 4.96 15.53 -13.38
C LEU A 285 4.26 16.83 -13.77
N ASN A 286 2.98 16.73 -14.19
CA ASN A 286 2.12 17.88 -14.35
C ASN A 286 1.68 18.42 -12.99
N PRO A 287 2.10 19.62 -12.55
CA PRO A 287 1.76 20.14 -11.23
C PRO A 287 0.26 20.25 -10.97
N ALA A 288 -0.53 20.61 -12.01
CA ALA A 288 -1.98 20.77 -11.86
C ALA A 288 -2.69 19.48 -11.36
N SER A 289 -2.11 18.32 -11.63
CA SER A 289 -2.67 17.04 -11.17
C SER A 289 -2.54 16.81 -9.64
N PHE A 290 -1.81 17.67 -8.94
CA PHE A 290 -1.50 17.53 -7.53
C PHE A 290 -1.97 18.72 -6.67
N LEU A 291 -3.01 19.41 -7.14
CA LEU A 291 -3.71 20.49 -6.41
C LEU A 291 -5.01 19.99 -5.75
N GLU A 292 -5.67 19.04 -6.41
CA GLU A 292 -6.98 18.56 -5.96
C GLU A 292 -6.88 17.67 -4.72
N PRO A 293 -7.93 17.61 -3.88
CA PRO A 293 -7.99 16.67 -2.78
C PRO A 293 -8.03 15.23 -3.28
N SER A 294 -7.57 14.30 -2.44
CA SER A 294 -7.69 12.86 -2.66
C SER A 294 -8.31 12.17 -1.44
N PRO A 295 -8.66 10.88 -1.51
CA PRO A 295 -9.20 10.15 -0.37
C PRO A 295 -8.36 10.25 0.91
N PHE A 296 -7.05 10.33 0.77
CA PHE A 296 -6.10 10.43 1.90
C PHE A 296 -5.68 11.86 2.21
N ILE A 297 -5.61 12.71 1.20
CA ILE A 297 -5.17 14.11 1.32
C ILE A 297 -6.40 15.02 1.24
N ASN A 298 -7.10 15.15 2.38
CA ASN A 298 -8.35 15.90 2.50
C ASN A 298 -8.11 17.43 2.53
N SER A 299 -7.49 17.98 1.49
CA SER A 299 -7.13 19.42 1.43
C SER A 299 -8.35 20.35 1.37
N ASP A 300 -9.53 19.82 1.07
CA ASP A 300 -10.83 20.50 1.07
C ASP A 300 -11.55 20.44 2.43
N ASP A 301 -11.00 19.73 3.43
CA ASP A 301 -11.57 19.65 4.76
C ASP A 301 -11.66 21.03 5.43
N THR A 302 -12.82 21.33 5.97
CA THR A 302 -13.11 22.66 6.55
C THR A 302 -12.17 22.99 7.73
N ALA A 303 -11.82 22.01 8.57
CA ALA A 303 -10.96 22.25 9.71
C ALA A 303 -9.52 22.53 9.26
N ILE A 304 -9.01 21.81 8.25
CA ILE A 304 -7.69 22.04 7.67
C ILE A 304 -7.63 23.44 7.02
N ARG A 305 -8.61 23.79 6.19
CA ARG A 305 -8.66 25.10 5.54
C ARG A 305 -8.79 26.26 6.51
N SER A 306 -9.66 26.14 7.51
CA SER A 306 -9.86 27.19 8.50
C SER A 306 -8.65 27.38 9.41
N PHE A 307 -7.84 26.35 9.62
CA PHE A 307 -6.65 26.42 10.45
C PHE A 307 -5.41 26.91 9.70
N LEU A 308 -5.34 26.73 8.40
CA LEU A 308 -4.18 27.09 7.55
C LEU A 308 -3.66 28.51 7.77
N PRO A 309 -4.48 29.57 7.90
CA PRO A 309 -4.01 30.93 8.16
C PRO A 309 -3.15 31.04 9.44
N ASN A 310 -3.41 30.20 10.45
CA ASN A 310 -2.62 30.18 11.68
C ASN A 310 -1.20 29.61 11.46
N ILE A 311 -1.01 28.85 10.36
CA ILE A 311 0.30 28.27 10.01
C ILE A 311 1.09 29.24 9.13
N ILE A 312 0.47 29.72 8.06
CA ILE A 312 1.16 30.53 7.05
C ILE A 312 1.20 32.03 7.36
N GLY A 313 0.33 32.50 8.28
CA GLY A 313 0.28 33.92 8.67
C GLY A 313 0.08 34.84 7.48
N SER A 314 0.89 35.89 7.39
CA SER A 314 0.91 36.87 6.29
C SER A 314 1.85 36.50 5.15
N ASN A 315 2.40 35.29 5.12
CA ASN A 315 3.33 34.87 4.06
C ASN A 315 2.65 34.85 2.69
N THR A 316 3.22 35.57 1.74
CA THR A 316 2.70 35.65 0.35
C THR A 316 3.44 34.76 -0.61
N ARG A 317 4.78 34.57 -0.43
CA ARG A 317 5.59 33.70 -1.28
C ARG A 317 5.36 32.22 -0.93
N ASP A 318 5.22 31.40 -1.93
CA ASP A 318 4.96 29.95 -1.72
C ASP A 318 6.10 29.25 -0.98
N ILE A 319 7.35 29.65 -1.21
CA ILE A 319 8.51 29.12 -0.47
C ILE A 319 8.39 29.35 1.06
N ASP A 320 7.90 30.52 1.47
CA ASP A 320 7.73 30.84 2.89
C ASP A 320 6.54 30.09 3.50
N LYS A 321 5.46 29.90 2.71
CA LYS A 321 4.32 29.06 3.12
C LYS A 321 4.76 27.61 3.32
N VAL A 322 5.50 27.03 2.36
CA VAL A 322 6.06 25.67 2.44
C VAL A 322 6.90 25.50 3.70
N HIS A 323 7.82 26.44 3.95
CA HIS A 323 8.65 26.40 5.15
C HIS A 323 7.82 26.46 6.45
N SER A 324 6.80 27.34 6.49
CA SER A 324 5.93 27.46 7.67
C SER A 324 5.11 26.18 7.91
N ILE A 325 4.58 25.56 6.86
CA ILE A 325 3.84 24.29 6.93
C ILE A 325 4.77 23.18 7.43
N MET A 326 5.98 23.06 6.86
CA MET A 326 6.96 22.05 7.28
C MET A 326 7.31 22.17 8.76
N VAL A 327 7.65 23.38 9.21
CA VAL A 327 8.01 23.65 10.62
C VAL A 327 6.83 23.34 11.53
N TRP A 328 5.62 23.72 11.12
CA TRP A 328 4.44 23.47 11.93
C TRP A 328 4.16 21.96 12.06
N VAL A 329 4.19 21.20 10.95
CA VAL A 329 4.00 19.74 10.97
C VAL A 329 5.05 19.10 11.86
N HIS A 330 6.33 19.42 11.65
CA HIS A 330 7.43 18.89 12.46
C HIS A 330 7.27 19.08 13.96
N LYS A 331 6.83 20.29 14.37
CA LYS A 331 6.71 20.65 15.78
C LYS A 331 5.44 20.15 16.45
N ASN A 332 4.36 19.97 15.69
CA ASN A 332 3.03 19.71 16.24
C ASN A 332 2.55 18.27 16.08
N LEU A 333 3.29 17.41 15.36
CA LEU A 333 3.01 15.99 15.31
C LEU A 333 3.98 15.22 16.22
N LYS A 334 3.42 14.46 17.15
CA LYS A 334 4.20 13.50 17.94
C LYS A 334 4.59 12.32 17.06
N LYS A 335 5.88 12.07 16.93
CA LYS A 335 6.39 10.90 16.19
C LYS A 335 6.03 9.62 16.95
N THR A 336 5.19 8.80 16.35
CA THR A 336 4.76 7.52 16.90
C THR A 336 4.41 6.57 15.73
N PRO A 337 4.78 5.30 15.84
CA PRO A 337 4.38 4.31 14.85
C PRO A 337 2.86 4.23 14.74
N THR A 338 2.35 4.17 13.52
CA THR A 338 0.94 3.94 13.22
C THR A 338 0.80 2.75 12.28
N PHE A 339 -0.37 2.12 12.30
CA PHE A 339 -0.69 0.97 11.46
C PHE A 339 -2.01 1.15 10.71
N SER A 340 -2.55 2.37 10.73
CA SER A 340 -3.72 2.77 9.97
C SER A 340 -3.31 3.45 8.66
N ILE A 341 -4.22 3.47 7.70
CA ILE A 341 -4.03 4.31 6.51
C ILE A 341 -4.21 5.77 6.96
N PRO A 342 -3.20 6.65 6.76
CA PRO A 342 -3.27 8.02 7.22
C PRO A 342 -4.30 8.82 6.40
N LEU A 343 -5.24 9.45 7.11
CA LEU A 343 -6.14 10.46 6.56
C LEU A 343 -5.71 11.82 7.10
N ALA A 344 -5.50 12.81 6.23
CA ALA A 344 -5.02 14.12 6.66
C ALA A 344 -5.86 14.74 7.77
N ARG A 345 -7.21 14.59 7.71
CA ARG A 345 -8.12 15.05 8.75
C ARG A 345 -7.85 14.39 10.10
N ASP A 346 -7.69 13.06 10.11
CA ASP A 346 -7.47 12.32 11.35
C ASP A 346 -6.12 12.65 11.96
N VAL A 347 -5.09 12.78 11.12
CA VAL A 347 -3.76 13.24 11.54
C VAL A 347 -3.83 14.65 12.13
N PHE A 348 -4.60 15.56 11.49
CA PHE A 348 -4.82 16.91 12.00
C PHE A 348 -5.44 16.93 13.40
N ILE A 349 -6.36 16.02 13.69
CA ILE A 349 -7.03 15.90 14.98
C ILE A 349 -6.12 15.24 16.03
N LYS A 350 -5.53 14.09 15.69
CA LYS A 350 -4.73 13.25 16.60
C LYS A 350 -3.35 13.84 16.93
N ARG A 351 -2.77 14.62 16.02
CA ARG A 351 -1.43 15.22 16.16
C ARG A 351 -0.33 14.18 16.45
N ALA A 352 -0.43 13.03 15.86
CA ALA A 352 0.52 11.94 16.02
C ALA A 352 0.60 11.10 14.77
N GLY A 353 1.76 10.51 14.49
CA GLY A 353 1.99 9.62 13.37
C GLY A 353 3.47 9.45 13.02
N ASP A 354 3.74 8.60 12.03
CA ASP A 354 5.06 8.37 11.47
C ASP A 354 5.32 9.24 10.21
N CYS A 355 6.23 8.84 9.35
CA CYS A 355 6.54 9.58 8.13
C CYS A 355 5.34 9.69 7.18
N ASN A 356 4.46 8.69 7.14
CA ASN A 356 3.29 8.70 6.28
C ASN A 356 2.29 9.78 6.71
N GLU A 357 1.99 9.88 8.01
CA GLU A 357 1.12 10.91 8.56
C GLU A 357 1.70 12.31 8.37
N HIS A 358 3.02 12.47 8.60
CA HIS A 358 3.70 13.75 8.35
C HIS A 358 3.56 14.17 6.89
N ALA A 359 3.79 13.25 5.94
CA ALA A 359 3.67 13.54 4.52
C ALA A 359 2.24 13.86 4.08
N VAL A 360 1.25 13.10 4.59
CA VAL A 360 -0.16 13.30 4.23
C VAL A 360 -0.70 14.63 4.74
N ILE A 361 -0.45 14.99 6.00
CA ILE A 361 -0.94 16.27 6.54
C ILE A 361 -0.20 17.46 5.93
N PHE A 362 1.10 17.34 5.65
CA PHE A 362 1.85 18.36 4.93
C PHE A 362 1.22 18.61 3.55
N ALA A 363 0.97 17.53 2.77
CA ALA A 363 0.35 17.64 1.45
C ALA A 363 -1.03 18.28 1.52
N ALA A 364 -1.84 17.98 2.54
CA ALA A 364 -3.15 18.59 2.70
C ALA A 364 -3.07 20.09 2.95
N PHE A 365 -2.17 20.56 3.79
CA PHE A 365 -1.95 21.99 4.01
C PHE A 365 -1.36 22.69 2.77
N ALA A 366 -0.40 22.05 2.08
CA ALA A 366 0.20 22.62 0.86
C ALA A 366 -0.86 22.80 -0.23
N ARG A 367 -1.67 21.76 -0.52
CA ARG A 367 -2.75 21.84 -1.50
C ARG A 367 -3.84 22.84 -1.08
N ALA A 368 -4.19 22.92 0.20
CA ALA A 368 -5.11 23.92 0.73
C ALA A 368 -4.59 25.36 0.56
N ALA A 369 -3.24 25.54 0.56
CA ALA A 369 -2.55 26.79 0.25
C ALA A 369 -2.38 27.04 -1.26
N HIS A 370 -3.00 26.22 -2.12
CA HIS A 370 -2.87 26.23 -3.59
C HIS A 370 -1.45 25.95 -4.11
N ILE A 371 -0.67 25.17 -3.37
CA ILE A 371 0.67 24.74 -3.78
C ILE A 371 0.56 23.27 -4.22
N PRO A 372 0.92 22.94 -5.49
CA PRO A 372 0.94 21.56 -5.95
C PRO A 372 1.88 20.72 -5.09
N CYS A 373 1.37 19.60 -4.57
CA CYS A 373 2.12 18.74 -3.66
C CYS A 373 1.84 17.27 -3.94
N VAL A 374 2.90 16.49 -4.12
CA VAL A 374 2.86 15.03 -4.29
C VAL A 374 3.61 14.36 -3.15
N ILE A 375 3.16 13.18 -2.72
CA ILE A 375 3.91 12.36 -1.77
C ILE A 375 4.97 11.59 -2.54
N ALA A 376 6.20 11.66 -2.05
CA ALA A 376 7.31 10.80 -2.45
C ALA A 376 7.44 9.68 -1.44
N SER A 377 7.55 8.46 -1.91
CA SER A 377 7.87 7.31 -1.08
C SER A 377 9.10 6.61 -1.63
N GLY A 378 9.98 6.18 -0.74
CA GLY A 378 11.25 5.60 -1.14
C GLY A 378 12.11 5.21 0.05
N MET A 379 13.37 5.58 0.03
CA MET A 379 14.34 5.25 1.07
C MET A 379 15.07 6.50 1.54
N VAL A 380 15.43 6.52 2.82
CA VAL A 380 16.29 7.54 3.43
C VAL A 380 17.32 6.85 4.33
N TYR A 381 18.52 7.41 4.38
CA TYR A 381 19.58 6.91 5.29
C TYR A 381 19.36 7.43 6.70
N ASN A 382 19.27 6.50 7.65
CA ASN A 382 19.18 6.79 9.07
C ASN A 382 19.77 5.64 9.89
N ASN A 383 20.51 5.94 10.98
CA ASN A 383 21.08 4.92 11.87
C ASN A 383 21.81 3.77 11.12
N ASP A 384 22.77 4.15 10.28
CA ASP A 384 23.67 3.25 9.54
C ASP A 384 23.01 2.36 8.45
N ASN A 385 21.72 2.56 8.14
CA ASN A 385 21.02 1.86 7.08
C ASN A 385 20.07 2.76 6.29
N PHE A 386 19.67 2.31 5.09
CA PHE A 386 18.53 2.87 4.41
C PHE A 386 17.24 2.21 4.91
N TYR A 387 16.21 3.04 5.11
CA TYR A 387 14.88 2.60 5.53
C TYR A 387 13.82 3.17 4.60
N TYR A 388 12.68 2.47 4.51
CA TYR A 388 11.49 3.05 3.92
C TYR A 388 11.17 4.40 4.54
N HIS A 389 10.82 5.38 3.71
CA HIS A 389 10.44 6.71 4.13
C HIS A 389 9.46 7.37 3.17
N ALA A 390 8.61 8.24 3.71
CA ALA A 390 7.69 9.07 2.96
C ALA A 390 7.93 10.55 3.27
N TRP A 391 7.97 11.37 2.23
CA TRP A 391 8.12 12.82 2.30
C TRP A 391 7.33 13.49 1.17
N ASN A 392 7.58 14.76 0.86
CA ASN A 392 6.81 15.48 -0.13
C ASN A 392 7.70 16.14 -1.20
N LEU A 393 7.15 16.29 -2.41
CA LEU A 393 7.63 17.23 -3.38
C LEU A 393 6.57 18.32 -3.55
N VAL A 394 7.00 19.58 -3.59
CA VAL A 394 6.17 20.76 -3.88
C VAL A 394 6.63 21.41 -5.18
N TYR A 395 5.70 21.94 -5.96
CA TYR A 395 6.02 22.70 -7.17
C TYR A 395 5.98 24.18 -6.86
N ILE A 396 7.16 24.80 -6.81
CA ILE A 396 7.37 26.24 -6.54
C ILE A 396 8.46 26.77 -7.46
N GLU A 397 8.36 28.03 -7.84
CA GLU A 397 9.35 28.69 -8.72
C GLU A 397 9.68 27.85 -9.96
N ASP A 398 8.64 27.32 -10.60
CA ASP A 398 8.68 26.50 -11.84
C ASP A 398 9.50 25.21 -11.75
N LYS A 399 9.68 24.66 -10.57
CA LYS A 399 10.39 23.40 -10.33
C LYS A 399 9.82 22.59 -9.17
N TRP A 400 10.02 21.29 -9.22
CA TRP A 400 9.79 20.41 -8.07
C TRP A 400 10.93 20.55 -7.07
N VAL A 401 10.58 20.67 -5.79
CA VAL A 401 11.52 20.72 -4.65
C VAL A 401 11.02 19.75 -3.59
N ASP A 402 11.93 18.96 -3.06
CA ASP A 402 11.64 18.03 -1.98
C ASP A 402 11.58 18.72 -0.62
N VAL A 403 10.69 18.25 0.24
CA VAL A 403 10.51 18.75 1.60
C VAL A 403 10.16 17.60 2.54
N ASP A 404 10.90 17.45 3.61
CA ASP A 404 10.66 16.45 4.62
C ASP A 404 10.25 17.09 5.94
N SER A 405 8.96 17.02 6.26
CA SER A 405 8.41 17.51 7.51
C SER A 405 8.71 16.58 8.71
N THR A 406 9.04 15.30 8.46
CA THR A 406 9.46 14.37 9.53
C THR A 406 10.83 14.75 10.08
N PHE A 407 11.79 15.08 9.22
CA PHE A 407 13.16 15.46 9.61
C PHE A 407 13.39 16.97 9.62
N SER A 408 12.38 17.78 9.26
CA SER A 408 12.46 19.25 9.17
C SER A 408 13.54 19.71 8.19
N GLN A 409 13.47 19.22 6.95
CA GLN A 409 14.45 19.55 5.90
C GLN A 409 13.76 20.15 4.66
N PHE A 410 14.32 21.24 4.18
CA PHE A 410 13.87 21.94 2.97
C PHE A 410 15.04 22.69 2.28
N PRO A 411 15.54 22.25 1.12
CA PRO A 411 15.27 20.92 0.51
C PRO A 411 15.73 19.76 1.38
N ALA A 412 15.14 18.56 1.18
CA ALA A 412 15.59 17.33 1.82
C ALA A 412 17.04 17.01 1.43
N ASP A 413 17.77 16.27 2.25
CA ASP A 413 19.16 15.91 1.98
C ASP A 413 19.30 14.88 0.84
N ALA A 414 20.50 14.70 0.32
CA ALA A 414 20.75 13.83 -0.83
C ALA A 414 20.62 12.32 -0.52
N THR A 415 20.33 11.93 0.73
CA THR A 415 20.08 10.52 1.06
C THR A 415 18.64 10.05 0.79
N HIS A 416 17.76 10.98 0.38
CA HIS A 416 16.38 10.67 -0.01
C HIS A 416 16.33 10.10 -1.43
N ILE A 417 15.97 8.83 -1.57
CA ILE A 417 15.92 8.10 -2.84
C ILE A 417 14.45 7.84 -3.19
N ILE A 418 13.93 8.52 -4.19
CA ILE A 418 12.55 8.37 -4.67
C ILE A 418 12.38 7.01 -5.37
N LEU A 419 11.35 6.26 -5.00
CA LEU A 419 10.91 5.05 -5.68
C LEU A 419 9.52 5.19 -6.30
N THR A 420 8.64 6.00 -5.69
CA THR A 420 7.34 6.33 -6.30
C THR A 420 6.91 7.74 -5.94
N LEU A 421 6.10 8.35 -6.82
CA LEU A 421 5.45 9.64 -6.63
C LEU A 421 3.96 9.47 -6.87
N GLY A 422 3.13 9.85 -5.91
CA GLY A 422 1.68 9.68 -6.01
C GLY A 422 0.94 9.98 -4.73
N ASP A 423 -0.09 9.19 -4.45
CA ASP A 423 -0.75 9.19 -3.15
C ASP A 423 -0.09 8.15 -2.22
N ILE A 424 -0.41 8.19 -0.94
CA ILE A 424 0.19 7.26 0.05
C ILE A 424 -0.10 5.78 -0.28
N SER A 425 -1.23 5.48 -0.91
CA SER A 425 -1.56 4.13 -1.37
C SER A 425 -0.59 3.58 -2.42
N ASP A 426 0.07 4.45 -3.21
CA ASP A 426 1.05 4.05 -4.21
C ASP A 426 2.35 3.51 -3.58
N SER A 427 2.59 3.80 -2.29
CA SER A 427 3.76 3.28 -1.56
C SER A 427 3.80 1.76 -1.43
N ILE A 428 2.65 1.08 -1.58
CA ILE A 428 2.58 -0.38 -1.57
C ILE A 428 3.47 -1.01 -2.66
N GLU A 429 3.63 -0.34 -3.79
CA GLU A 429 4.49 -0.80 -4.88
C GLU A 429 5.97 -0.94 -4.46
N ILE A 430 6.41 -0.15 -3.46
CA ILE A 430 7.80 -0.15 -2.99
C ILE A 430 8.11 -1.38 -2.17
N MET A 431 7.16 -1.88 -1.39
CA MET A 431 7.37 -2.97 -0.44
C MET A 431 7.92 -4.24 -1.09
N GLN A 432 7.59 -4.50 -2.36
CA GLN A 432 8.12 -5.64 -3.11
C GLN A 432 9.63 -5.56 -3.38
N PHE A 433 10.18 -4.33 -3.41
CA PHE A 433 11.60 -4.12 -3.74
C PHE A 433 12.51 -4.17 -2.51
N LEU A 434 12.03 -3.72 -1.34
CA LEU A 434 12.87 -3.50 -0.16
C LEU A 434 13.64 -4.74 0.32
N LYS A 435 13.11 -5.94 0.11
CA LYS A 435 13.74 -7.19 0.55
C LYS A 435 15.02 -7.58 -0.18
N ASN A 436 15.21 -7.13 -1.41
CA ASN A 436 16.24 -7.63 -2.32
C ASN A 436 17.10 -6.48 -2.85
N ILE A 437 17.33 -5.48 -2.00
CA ILE A 437 18.19 -4.35 -2.32
C ILE A 437 19.43 -4.40 -1.44
N THR A 438 20.60 -4.21 -2.05
CA THR A 438 21.81 -3.82 -1.34
C THR A 438 22.31 -2.50 -1.90
N ILE A 439 22.56 -1.54 -1.02
CA ILE A 439 23.08 -0.22 -1.37
C ILE A 439 24.52 -0.11 -0.93
N HIS A 440 25.43 0.16 -1.87
CA HIS A 440 26.81 0.46 -1.59
C HIS A 440 27.03 1.98 -1.66
N VAL A 441 27.42 2.58 -0.56
CA VAL A 441 27.79 4.01 -0.50
C VAL A 441 29.18 4.16 -1.08
N LEU A 442 29.32 4.89 -2.19
CA LEU A 442 30.59 5.06 -2.91
C LEU A 442 31.27 6.40 -2.60
N ASP A 443 30.49 7.51 -2.56
CA ASP A 443 30.98 8.86 -2.27
C ASP A 443 29.85 9.70 -1.65
N VAL A 444 30.21 10.60 -0.74
CA VAL A 444 29.28 11.49 -0.02
C VAL A 444 29.96 12.84 0.20
N LYS A 445 29.23 13.92 -0.09
CA LYS A 445 29.70 15.32 0.13
C LYS A 445 28.69 16.12 0.92
#